data_013fea561f76da7ac63332ffbc8f1255
#
_entry.id   013fea561f76da7ac63332ffbc8f1255
#
_cell.length_a   1.000
_cell.length_b   1.000
_cell.length_c   1.000
_cell.angle_alpha   90.00
_cell.angle_beta   90.00
_cell.angle_gamma   90.00
#
_symmetry.space_group_name_H-M   'P 1'
#
loop_
_entity.id
_entity.type
_entity.pdbx_description
1 polymer ?
#
loop_
_entity_poly.entity_id
_entity_poly.type
_entity_poly.pdbx_seq_one_letter_code
_entity_poly.pdbx_strand_id
1 'polypeptide(L)'
;MRRTEAEVYRSALGKHGRWGFLVLVALLHACTSSSPTLPPMDRARQAPGGDDVTPLLTRTQSLGQLETILHRGERALTAGDLTAASAAEAQIGADLKLQAEASTLSPDLALRWARLRSALAFTQGDTLRSAALLLQAKSLAPLGQRQPLVDEAFDRLVASLPPPALPPGTTDHVEPYHDLAQALAACAPLPARLPQAVAAWQARWPGRALPSLLKNLPPPAEGSAPLRIAVLLPFTGPLQGAAEALRDGLLAAQFEAQRQGHEGSALRFFDTRAAGLSTAYGQALSFQPDLLLGPLERDAVSALDALRRDELNAIPLLALNRPSQGNAPTLWSYALEPEVEGEHLADQNWRAGHRRLLILHDEAPWAQRLALAASGHFEALGGKVARRQPFSPSEDLGATVATALLVEEGETRSAALRRVLRVPLETEPRRRQDVDSVMLIAEPLQGQTLKSALAYYFAGDLPVWASSQGLAFDLSSTALKDLEGVAFSLTPWQLDGRDPERERLRAAFPDADGPLGLLYALGVDAWRLAHWQRHAPPGLPFLGLTGQLAQAKDQRWVRTLRLATIERGALSPTPARFAVPAASTVTRPSPNPTP
;
A
#
# COMPACT_ATOMS: atom_id res chain seq x y z
N MET A 1 3.33 -43.73 20.10
CA MET A 1 4.31 -43.45 19.05
C MET A 1 3.68 -42.46 18.04
N ARG A 2 3.77 -41.19 18.32
CA ARG A 2 3.46 -40.11 17.36
C ARG A 2 4.64 -39.12 17.45
N ARG A 3 5.53 -39.16 16.48
CA ARG A 3 6.53 -38.12 16.29
C ARG A 3 5.78 -36.92 15.70
N THR A 4 5.87 -35.78 16.36
CA THR A 4 5.29 -34.52 15.91
C THR A 4 6.06 -34.01 14.69
N GLU A 5 5.38 -33.41 13.74
CA GLU A 5 5.95 -32.83 12.49
C GLU A 5 7.13 -31.88 12.74
N ALA A 6 7.24 -31.29 13.93
CA ALA A 6 8.37 -30.47 14.37
C ALA A 6 9.71 -31.23 14.43
N GLU A 7 9.71 -32.55 14.67
CA GLU A 7 10.94 -33.36 14.66
C GLU A 7 11.41 -33.69 13.24
N VAL A 8 10.51 -33.76 12.28
CA VAL A 8 10.86 -33.99 10.86
C VAL A 8 11.57 -32.76 10.28
N TYR A 9 11.17 -31.54 10.67
CA TYR A 9 11.81 -30.30 10.22
C TYR A 9 13.25 -30.13 10.77
N ARG A 10 13.52 -30.54 12.00
CA ARG A 10 14.87 -30.48 12.60
C ARG A 10 15.86 -31.50 12.03
N SER A 11 15.38 -32.62 11.48
CA SER A 11 16.27 -33.66 10.94
C SER A 11 16.74 -33.37 9.50
N ALA A 12 16.04 -32.51 8.76
CA ALA A 12 16.38 -32.18 7.38
C ALA A 12 17.53 -31.14 7.26
N LEU A 13 17.78 -30.34 8.29
CA LEU A 13 18.81 -29.28 8.30
C LEU A 13 20.20 -29.73 8.79
N GLY A 14 20.37 -30.99 9.18
CA GLY A 14 21.55 -31.46 9.91
C GLY A 14 22.66 -32.17 9.13
N LYS A 15 22.57 -32.41 7.82
CA LYS A 15 23.54 -33.34 7.17
C LYS A 15 24.27 -32.90 5.89
N HIS A 16 24.06 -31.72 5.33
CA HIS A 16 24.74 -31.32 4.09
C HIS A 16 25.55 -30.00 4.13
N GLY A 17 25.95 -29.54 5.30
CA GLY A 17 26.59 -28.23 5.48
C GLY A 17 28.13 -28.21 5.58
N ARG A 18 28.91 -29.19 5.11
CA ARG A 18 30.38 -29.15 5.37
C ARG A 18 31.33 -29.42 4.20
N TRP A 19 30.89 -29.58 2.97
CA TRP A 19 31.79 -29.91 1.84
C TRP A 19 31.73 -28.96 0.63
N GLY A 20 30.98 -27.87 0.68
CA GLY A 20 30.86 -26.89 -0.43
C GLY A 20 31.81 -25.70 -0.37
N PHE A 21 32.60 -25.52 0.70
CA PHE A 21 33.31 -24.25 0.95
C PHE A 21 34.77 -24.19 0.51
N LEU A 22 35.32 -25.23 -0.11
CA LEU A 22 36.75 -25.31 -0.44
C LEU A 22 37.09 -25.30 -1.95
N VAL A 23 36.14 -25.14 -2.86
CA VAL A 23 36.44 -25.11 -4.31
C VAL A 23 36.25 -23.72 -4.94
N LEU A 24 35.68 -22.72 -4.24
CA LEU A 24 35.37 -21.40 -4.81
C LEU A 24 36.43 -20.31 -4.53
N VAL A 25 37.54 -20.61 -3.85
CA VAL A 25 38.56 -19.60 -3.53
C VAL A 25 39.73 -19.56 -4.53
N ALA A 26 39.80 -20.49 -5.50
CA ALA A 26 40.94 -20.63 -6.41
C ALA A 26 40.81 -19.98 -7.80
N LEU A 27 39.69 -19.24 -8.12
CA LEU A 27 39.47 -18.68 -9.46
C LEU A 27 39.26 -17.16 -9.53
N LEU A 28 39.65 -16.41 -8.52
CA LEU A 28 39.49 -14.94 -8.50
C LEU A 28 40.81 -14.17 -8.57
N HIS A 29 41.84 -14.68 -9.23
CA HIS A 29 43.07 -13.94 -9.51
C HIS A 29 43.43 -14.06 -11.01
N ALA A 30 42.76 -13.37 -11.88
CA ALA A 30 43.24 -12.88 -13.17
C ALA A 30 42.10 -12.23 -13.93
N CYS A 31 42.02 -10.91 -13.95
CA CYS A 31 41.65 -10.08 -15.08
C CYS A 31 41.51 -8.61 -14.62
N THR A 32 42.66 -7.94 -14.53
CA THR A 32 42.70 -6.48 -14.70
C THR A 32 42.63 -6.22 -16.20
N SER A 33 41.52 -5.70 -16.68
CA SER A 33 41.44 -5.10 -18.00
C SER A 33 40.89 -3.69 -17.90
N SER A 34 41.70 -2.80 -18.42
CA SER A 34 41.57 -1.36 -18.58
C SER A 34 40.28 -0.93 -19.26
N SER A 35 39.64 0.09 -18.71
CA SER A 35 38.55 0.83 -19.34
C SER A 35 39.00 1.53 -20.63
N PRO A 36 38.26 1.44 -21.72
CA PRO A 36 38.54 2.30 -22.88
C PRO A 36 37.99 3.70 -22.63
N THR A 37 38.91 4.68 -22.67
CA THR A 37 38.60 6.10 -22.75
C THR A 37 38.00 6.41 -24.11
N LEU A 38 36.79 7.00 -24.12
CA LEU A 38 36.20 7.61 -25.30
C LEU A 38 36.99 8.84 -25.74
N PRO A 39 37.23 9.03 -27.04
CA PRO A 39 37.91 10.22 -27.55
C PRO A 39 37.03 11.47 -27.41
N PRO A 40 37.62 12.67 -27.26
CA PRO A 40 36.86 13.90 -27.16
C PRO A 40 36.15 14.23 -28.48
N MET A 41 34.86 14.53 -28.42
CA MET A 41 34.11 15.04 -29.56
C MET A 41 34.65 16.42 -29.97
N ASP A 42 35.12 16.48 -31.20
CA ASP A 42 35.59 17.71 -31.86
C ASP A 42 34.49 18.76 -31.96
N ARG A 43 34.91 20.00 -31.68
CA ARG A 43 34.11 21.20 -31.84
C ARG A 43 33.62 21.32 -33.29
N ALA A 44 32.30 21.27 -33.45
CA ALA A 44 31.67 21.64 -34.70
C ALA A 44 32.02 23.10 -35.08
N ARG A 45 32.51 23.26 -36.28
CA ARG A 45 32.84 24.54 -36.94
C ARG A 45 31.63 25.47 -36.95
N GLN A 46 31.82 26.68 -36.46
CA GLN A 46 30.94 27.82 -36.72
C GLN A 46 30.89 28.08 -38.22
N ALA A 47 29.72 27.98 -38.81
CA ALA A 47 29.40 28.59 -40.10
C ALA A 47 29.02 30.05 -39.86
N PRO A 48 29.46 30.99 -40.73
CA PRO A 48 29.12 32.39 -40.58
C PRO A 48 27.75 32.72 -41.18
N GLY A 49 26.96 33.51 -40.46
CA GLY A 49 25.96 34.41 -41.02
C GLY A 49 24.71 33.76 -41.60
N GLY A 50 23.71 33.60 -40.80
CA GLY A 50 22.32 33.44 -41.19
C GLY A 50 21.47 34.08 -40.13
N ASP A 51 20.65 34.99 -40.52
CA ASP A 51 19.78 35.85 -39.75
C ASP A 51 19.22 35.20 -38.49
N ASP A 52 19.45 35.84 -37.37
CA ASP A 52 18.95 35.56 -36.06
C ASP A 52 17.42 35.70 -36.03
N VAL A 53 16.74 34.69 -36.61
CA VAL A 53 15.31 34.49 -36.39
C VAL A 53 15.21 33.77 -35.07
N THR A 54 15.47 34.47 -33.97
CA THR A 54 14.87 34.17 -32.69
C THR A 54 13.40 33.96 -32.99
N PRO A 55 12.83 32.74 -32.77
CA PRO A 55 11.41 32.63 -32.88
C PRO A 55 10.88 33.61 -31.84
N LEU A 56 10.28 34.67 -32.30
CA LEU A 56 9.43 35.56 -31.54
C LEU A 56 8.45 34.64 -30.83
N LEU A 57 8.79 34.27 -29.58
CA LEU A 57 7.87 33.66 -28.65
C LEU A 57 6.67 34.60 -28.68
N THR A 58 5.73 34.20 -29.49
CA THR A 58 4.54 34.98 -29.81
C THR A 58 3.84 35.30 -28.52
N ARG A 59 3.89 36.56 -28.23
CA ARG A 59 3.05 37.35 -27.36
C ARG A 59 1.82 36.62 -26.84
N THR A 60 1.70 36.70 -25.49
CA THR A 60 0.44 36.68 -24.76
C THR A 60 -0.56 35.64 -25.26
N GLN A 61 -0.40 34.44 -24.75
CA GLN A 61 -1.50 33.50 -24.81
C GLN A 61 -2.68 34.17 -24.11
N SER A 62 -3.80 34.29 -24.81
CA SER A 62 -5.02 34.88 -24.25
C SER A 62 -5.49 34.03 -23.09
N LEU A 63 -6.20 34.60 -22.13
CA LEU A 63 -6.82 33.85 -21.03
C LEU A 63 -7.61 32.63 -21.52
N GLY A 64 -8.25 32.72 -22.71
CA GLY A 64 -8.92 31.62 -23.37
C GLY A 64 -8.00 30.47 -23.82
N GLN A 65 -6.72 30.76 -24.16
CA GLN A 65 -5.75 29.71 -24.48
C GLN A 65 -5.29 28.98 -23.19
N LEU A 66 -5.05 29.72 -22.09
CA LEU A 66 -4.73 29.11 -20.80
C LEU A 66 -5.86 28.24 -20.29
N GLU A 67 -7.12 28.68 -20.46
CA GLU A 67 -8.30 27.88 -20.11
C GLU A 67 -8.40 26.61 -20.94
N THR A 68 -8.08 26.69 -22.24
CA THR A 68 -8.05 25.51 -23.13
C THR A 68 -6.98 24.51 -22.71
N ILE A 69 -5.78 25.00 -22.36
CA ILE A 69 -4.68 24.14 -21.89
C ILE A 69 -5.06 23.48 -20.56
N LEU A 70 -5.63 24.25 -19.63
CA LEU A 70 -6.08 23.74 -18.35
C LEU A 70 -7.16 22.65 -18.52
N HIS A 71 -8.15 22.89 -19.35
CA HIS A 71 -9.20 21.90 -19.64
C HIS A 71 -8.63 20.63 -20.29
N ARG A 72 -7.61 20.74 -21.14
CA ARG A 72 -6.87 19.59 -21.68
C ARG A 72 -6.18 18.81 -20.57
N GLY A 73 -5.49 19.49 -19.66
CA GLY A 73 -4.84 18.88 -18.51
C GLY A 73 -5.81 18.16 -17.59
N GLU A 74 -6.96 18.77 -17.27
CA GLU A 74 -8.02 18.18 -16.45
C GLU A 74 -8.59 16.90 -17.10
N ARG A 75 -8.84 16.92 -18.43
CA ARG A 75 -9.30 15.73 -19.15
C ARG A 75 -8.26 14.64 -19.21
N ALA A 76 -7.00 14.98 -19.45
CA ALA A 76 -5.89 14.02 -19.45
C ALA A 76 -5.76 13.35 -18.08
N LEU A 77 -5.82 14.13 -17.00
CA LEU A 77 -5.81 13.62 -15.64
C LEU A 77 -6.96 12.65 -15.38
N THR A 78 -8.18 12.98 -15.80
CA THR A 78 -9.36 12.12 -15.65
C THR A 78 -9.21 10.83 -16.48
N ALA A 79 -8.57 10.89 -17.63
CA ALA A 79 -8.26 9.73 -18.47
C ALA A 79 -7.06 8.91 -17.97
N GLY A 80 -6.37 9.33 -16.89
CA GLY A 80 -5.17 8.67 -16.38
C GLY A 80 -3.90 8.95 -17.18
N ASP A 81 -3.93 9.85 -18.15
CA ASP A 81 -2.75 10.29 -18.91
C ASP A 81 -1.98 11.36 -18.12
N LEU A 82 -1.15 10.88 -17.19
CA LEU A 82 -0.35 11.75 -16.33
C LEU A 82 0.69 12.54 -17.11
N THR A 83 1.16 12.01 -18.23
CA THR A 83 2.16 12.68 -19.09
C THR A 83 1.55 13.91 -19.74
N ALA A 84 0.40 13.76 -20.38
CA ALA A 84 -0.32 14.88 -20.99
C ALA A 84 -0.81 15.90 -19.94
N ALA A 85 -1.25 15.44 -18.77
CA ALA A 85 -1.65 16.32 -17.68
C ALA A 85 -0.48 17.14 -17.13
N SER A 86 0.69 16.52 -16.93
CA SER A 86 1.93 17.19 -16.49
C SER A 86 2.45 18.18 -17.55
N ALA A 87 2.37 17.83 -18.82
CA ALA A 87 2.76 18.72 -19.90
C ALA A 87 1.88 19.99 -19.96
N ALA A 88 0.55 19.82 -19.76
CA ALA A 88 -0.37 20.95 -19.68
C ALA A 88 -0.09 21.85 -18.46
N GLU A 89 0.18 21.27 -17.29
CA GLU A 89 0.57 22.02 -16.08
C GLU A 89 1.86 22.81 -16.29
N ALA A 90 2.90 22.17 -16.86
CA ALA A 90 4.18 22.81 -17.12
C ALA A 90 4.05 23.96 -18.14
N GLN A 91 3.20 23.81 -19.16
CA GLN A 91 2.93 24.84 -20.15
C GLN A 91 2.28 26.07 -19.49
N ILE A 92 1.25 25.89 -18.66
CA ILE A 92 0.61 26.98 -17.89
C ILE A 92 1.64 27.67 -16.99
N GLY A 93 2.47 26.88 -16.28
CA GLY A 93 3.51 27.41 -15.39
C GLY A 93 4.57 28.23 -16.12
N ALA A 94 4.95 27.84 -17.35
CA ALA A 94 5.88 28.57 -18.17
C ALA A 94 5.26 29.90 -18.68
N ASP A 95 4.03 29.83 -19.17
CA ASP A 95 3.30 31.01 -19.65
C ASP A 95 3.08 32.06 -18.55
N LEU A 96 2.76 31.60 -17.32
CA LEU A 96 2.61 32.49 -16.17
C LEU A 96 3.94 33.13 -15.72
N LYS A 97 5.06 32.42 -15.82
CA LYS A 97 6.39 33.00 -15.53
C LYS A 97 6.77 34.08 -16.54
N LEU A 98 6.42 33.90 -17.82
CA LEU A 98 6.64 34.88 -18.86
C LEU A 98 5.73 36.11 -18.72
N GLN A 99 4.56 35.97 -18.11
CA GLN A 99 3.56 37.02 -17.90
C GLN A 99 3.60 37.65 -16.50
N ALA A 100 4.62 37.37 -15.68
CA ALA A 100 4.71 37.84 -14.29
C ALA A 100 4.57 39.36 -14.11
N GLU A 101 4.63 40.14 -15.19
CA GLU A 101 4.43 41.60 -15.21
C GLU A 101 3.02 42.03 -15.63
N ALA A 102 2.13 41.16 -16.11
CA ALA A 102 0.98 41.65 -16.89
C ALA A 102 -0.42 41.20 -16.50
N SER A 103 -0.67 40.10 -15.82
CA SER A 103 -2.05 39.78 -15.37
C SER A 103 -2.13 38.63 -14.36
N THR A 104 -2.77 38.88 -13.24
CA THR A 104 -3.23 37.86 -12.30
C THR A 104 -4.30 37.00 -12.97
N LEU A 105 -4.16 35.67 -12.85
CA LEU A 105 -5.22 34.72 -13.25
C LEU A 105 -6.55 35.12 -12.55
N SER A 106 -7.66 34.90 -13.23
CA SER A 106 -8.95 34.97 -12.56
C SER A 106 -8.97 33.99 -11.37
N PRO A 107 -9.65 34.29 -10.28
CA PRO A 107 -9.71 33.42 -9.11
C PRO A 107 -10.17 31.99 -9.46
N ASP A 108 -11.08 31.83 -10.40
CA ASP A 108 -11.55 30.52 -10.87
C ASP A 108 -10.45 29.73 -11.60
N LEU A 109 -9.75 30.35 -12.53
CA LEU A 109 -8.65 29.72 -13.26
C LEU A 109 -7.50 29.33 -12.31
N ALA A 110 -7.17 30.21 -11.37
CA ALA A 110 -6.14 29.96 -10.36
C ALA A 110 -6.51 28.78 -9.46
N LEU A 111 -7.78 28.66 -9.07
CA LEU A 111 -8.29 27.54 -8.26
C LEU A 111 -8.26 26.22 -9.04
N ARG A 112 -8.72 26.20 -10.28
CA ARG A 112 -8.68 25.01 -11.13
C ARG A 112 -7.25 24.55 -11.39
N TRP A 113 -6.34 25.48 -11.67
CA TRP A 113 -4.92 25.16 -11.84
C TRP A 113 -4.29 24.59 -10.57
N ALA A 114 -4.59 25.19 -9.40
CA ALA A 114 -4.13 24.66 -8.11
C ALA A 114 -4.62 23.23 -7.87
N ARG A 115 -5.88 22.92 -8.22
CA ARG A 115 -6.43 21.57 -8.14
C ARG A 115 -5.75 20.60 -9.09
N LEU A 116 -5.47 20.99 -10.33
CA LEU A 116 -4.70 20.16 -11.27
C LEU A 116 -3.31 19.83 -10.72
N ARG A 117 -2.59 20.83 -10.22
CA ARG A 117 -1.26 20.66 -9.59
C ARG A 117 -1.32 19.77 -8.35
N SER A 118 -2.32 19.99 -7.52
CA SER A 118 -2.55 19.17 -6.32
C SER A 118 -2.79 17.71 -6.69
N ALA A 119 -3.65 17.46 -7.67
CA ALA A 119 -3.95 16.12 -8.14
C ALA A 119 -2.71 15.43 -8.74
N LEU A 120 -1.89 16.14 -9.53
CA LEU A 120 -0.64 15.62 -10.07
C LEU A 120 0.36 15.28 -8.95
N ALA A 121 0.55 16.18 -7.97
CA ALA A 121 1.41 15.91 -6.82
C ALA A 121 0.93 14.65 -6.05
N PHE A 122 -0.38 14.52 -5.86
CA PHE A 122 -0.96 13.37 -5.20
C PHE A 122 -0.69 12.06 -5.95
N THR A 123 -0.87 12.04 -7.26
CA THR A 123 -0.58 10.85 -8.09
C THR A 123 0.89 10.45 -8.05
N GLN A 124 1.79 11.39 -7.75
CA GLN A 124 3.23 11.16 -7.58
C GLN A 124 3.61 10.73 -6.16
N GLY A 125 2.65 10.70 -5.22
CA GLY A 125 2.87 10.36 -3.83
C GLY A 125 3.25 11.53 -2.93
N ASP A 126 3.33 12.75 -3.47
CA ASP A 126 3.61 13.96 -2.69
C ASP A 126 2.32 14.52 -2.06
N THR A 127 1.85 13.83 -1.01
CA THR A 127 0.62 14.17 -0.30
C THR A 127 0.71 15.55 0.37
N LEU A 128 1.90 15.90 0.85
CA LEU A 128 2.15 17.18 1.52
C LEU A 128 2.04 18.35 0.55
N ARG A 129 2.72 18.28 -0.60
CA ARG A 129 2.62 19.29 -1.66
C ARG A 129 1.20 19.39 -2.21
N SER A 130 0.53 18.25 -2.36
CA SER A 130 -0.86 18.21 -2.79
C SER A 130 -1.77 19.02 -1.86
N ALA A 131 -1.69 18.77 -0.55
CA ALA A 131 -2.45 19.50 0.46
C ALA A 131 -2.07 21.01 0.50
N ALA A 132 -0.77 21.31 0.40
CA ALA A 132 -0.29 22.69 0.39
C ALA A 132 -0.92 23.55 -0.72
N LEU A 133 -0.99 23.00 -1.93
CA LEU A 133 -1.56 23.69 -3.08
C LEU A 133 -3.05 24.00 -2.90
N LEU A 134 -3.82 23.09 -2.31
CA LEU A 134 -5.24 23.30 -2.01
C LEU A 134 -5.44 24.37 -0.92
N LEU A 135 -4.64 24.32 0.15
CA LEU A 135 -4.73 25.26 1.26
C LEU A 135 -4.29 26.68 0.85
N GLN A 136 -3.30 26.80 -0.04
CA GLN A 136 -2.93 28.09 -0.64
C GLN A 136 -4.06 28.66 -1.50
N ALA A 137 -4.71 27.82 -2.31
CA ALA A 137 -5.81 28.22 -3.17
C ALA A 137 -7.08 28.65 -2.39
N LYS A 138 -7.20 28.28 -1.12
CA LYS A 138 -8.35 28.61 -0.26
C LYS A 138 -8.60 30.13 -0.18
N SER A 139 -7.55 30.95 -0.19
CA SER A 139 -7.68 32.42 -0.15
C SER A 139 -8.36 32.99 -1.40
N LEU A 140 -8.19 32.33 -2.54
CA LEU A 140 -8.77 32.70 -3.83
C LEU A 140 -10.21 32.19 -4.01
N ALA A 141 -10.61 31.20 -3.21
CA ALA A 141 -11.89 30.54 -3.36
C ALA A 141 -13.04 31.35 -2.76
N PRO A 142 -14.25 31.35 -3.40
CA PRO A 142 -15.48 31.82 -2.81
C PRO A 142 -15.75 31.16 -1.44
N LEU A 143 -16.45 31.87 -0.54
CA LEU A 143 -16.70 31.40 0.83
C LEU A 143 -17.24 29.97 0.88
N GLY A 144 -18.20 29.63 0.01
CA GLY A 144 -18.79 28.29 -0.05
C GLY A 144 -17.85 27.17 -0.51
N GLN A 145 -16.72 27.50 -1.14
CA GLN A 145 -15.73 26.50 -1.60
C GLN A 145 -14.54 26.36 -0.63
N ARG A 146 -14.42 27.21 0.38
CA ARG A 146 -13.27 27.20 1.30
C ARG A 146 -13.23 25.96 2.18
N GLN A 147 -14.37 25.52 2.71
CA GLN A 147 -14.44 24.32 3.53
C GLN A 147 -14.16 23.05 2.71
N PRO A 148 -14.74 22.85 1.53
CA PRO A 148 -14.38 21.71 0.65
C PRO A 148 -12.89 21.62 0.33
N LEU A 149 -12.18 22.74 0.18
CA LEU A 149 -10.73 22.73 -0.03
C LEU A 149 -9.94 22.28 1.21
N VAL A 150 -10.42 22.65 2.41
CA VAL A 150 -9.84 22.16 3.66
C VAL A 150 -10.05 20.67 3.79
N ASP A 151 -11.25 20.19 3.50
CA ASP A 151 -11.61 18.77 3.56
C ASP A 151 -10.77 17.98 2.57
N GLU A 152 -10.68 18.42 1.32
CA GLU A 152 -9.85 17.77 0.29
C GLU A 152 -8.35 17.78 0.66
N ALA A 153 -7.82 18.89 1.18
CA ALA A 153 -6.43 18.97 1.62
C ALA A 153 -6.14 18.03 2.80
N PHE A 154 -7.09 17.92 3.73
CA PHE A 154 -6.97 17.00 4.84
C PHE A 154 -7.02 15.54 4.38
N ASP A 155 -7.91 15.19 3.45
CA ASP A 155 -7.96 13.86 2.85
C ASP A 155 -6.63 13.47 2.18
N ARG A 156 -5.93 14.45 1.53
CA ARG A 156 -4.59 14.23 0.98
C ARG A 156 -3.55 13.88 2.06
N LEU A 157 -3.59 14.57 3.19
CA LEU A 157 -2.66 14.33 4.30
C LEU A 157 -2.91 13.00 4.98
N VAL A 158 -4.18 12.65 5.22
CA VAL A 158 -4.52 11.38 5.88
C VAL A 158 -4.50 10.17 4.94
N ALA A 159 -4.33 10.36 3.63
CA ALA A 159 -4.12 9.27 2.69
C ALA A 159 -2.82 8.49 2.96
N SER A 160 -1.85 9.11 3.65
CA SER A 160 -0.61 8.45 4.08
C SER A 160 -0.33 8.81 5.54
N LEU A 161 -0.77 7.97 6.48
CA LEU A 161 -0.51 8.13 7.92
C LEU A 161 0.69 7.28 8.36
N PRO A 162 1.58 7.80 9.24
CA PRO A 162 1.69 9.20 9.59
C PRO A 162 2.09 10.05 8.38
N PRO A 163 1.69 11.33 8.33
CA PRO A 163 2.07 12.18 7.21
C PRO A 163 3.59 12.35 7.15
N PRO A 164 4.17 12.54 5.94
CA PRO A 164 5.60 12.78 5.79
C PRO A 164 6.07 13.99 6.62
N ALA A 165 7.32 13.99 7.07
CA ALA A 165 7.88 15.11 7.82
C ALA A 165 7.81 16.42 7.02
N LEU A 166 7.48 17.53 7.72
CA LEU A 166 7.46 18.85 7.11
C LEU A 166 8.87 19.30 6.73
N PRO A 167 9.13 19.69 5.47
CA PRO A 167 10.38 20.32 5.09
C PRO A 167 10.58 21.65 5.85
N PRO A 168 11.82 22.04 6.15
CA PRO A 168 12.11 23.35 6.72
C PRO A 168 11.58 24.48 5.82
N GLY A 169 10.92 25.46 6.40
CA GLY A 169 10.33 26.59 5.66
C GLY A 169 9.00 26.29 4.98
N THR A 170 8.32 25.21 5.37
CA THR A 170 6.94 24.94 4.94
C THR A 170 6.01 26.08 5.41
N THR A 171 5.08 26.45 4.54
CA THR A 171 4.16 27.58 4.77
C THR A 171 3.18 27.31 5.92
N ASP A 172 2.83 28.36 6.67
CA ASP A 172 1.87 28.38 7.80
C ASP A 172 0.47 27.80 7.48
N HIS A 173 0.18 27.54 6.20
CA HIS A 173 -1.12 27.02 5.79
C HIS A 173 -1.24 25.51 5.97
N VAL A 174 -0.16 24.75 5.80
CA VAL A 174 -0.15 23.28 5.85
C VAL A 174 0.13 22.76 7.24
N GLU A 175 1.01 23.43 7.97
CA GLU A 175 1.46 23.00 9.30
C GLU A 175 0.32 22.64 10.25
N PRO A 176 -0.78 23.45 10.37
CA PRO A 176 -1.89 23.09 11.26
C PRO A 176 -2.54 21.75 10.92
N TYR A 177 -2.76 21.48 9.64
CA TYR A 177 -3.45 20.26 9.20
C TYR A 177 -2.52 19.04 9.21
N HIS A 178 -1.22 19.26 8.98
CA HIS A 178 -0.20 18.25 9.19
C HIS A 178 -0.11 17.84 10.67
N ASP A 179 -0.08 18.80 11.58
CA ASP A 179 -0.13 18.58 13.03
C ASP A 179 -1.38 17.78 13.44
N LEU A 180 -2.54 18.11 12.85
CA LEU A 180 -3.78 17.35 13.05
C LEU A 180 -3.64 15.89 12.57
N ALA A 181 -3.13 15.68 11.36
CA ALA A 181 -2.94 14.33 10.82
C ALA A 181 -1.94 13.50 11.65
N GLN A 182 -0.87 14.12 12.16
CA GLN A 182 0.05 13.47 13.11
C GLN A 182 -0.64 13.11 14.42
N ALA A 183 -1.44 14.04 14.98
CA ALA A 183 -2.19 13.80 16.21
C ALA A 183 -3.19 12.64 16.05
N LEU A 184 -3.86 12.54 14.91
CA LEU A 184 -4.74 11.39 14.59
C LEU A 184 -3.96 10.08 14.51
N ALA A 185 -2.81 10.07 13.83
CA ALA A 185 -1.96 8.89 13.76
C ALA A 185 -1.49 8.43 15.16
N ALA A 186 -1.15 9.40 16.03
CA ALA A 186 -0.77 9.13 17.42
C ALA A 186 -1.92 8.61 18.30
N CYS A 187 -3.19 8.80 17.90
CA CYS A 187 -4.35 8.26 18.59
C CYS A 187 -4.64 6.78 18.23
N ALA A 188 -4.01 6.24 17.20
CA ALA A 188 -4.27 4.86 16.77
C ALA A 188 -4.08 3.81 17.88
N PRO A 189 -3.03 3.84 18.72
CA PRO A 189 -2.89 2.93 19.85
C PRO A 189 -3.99 3.10 20.91
N LEU A 190 -4.57 4.29 21.02
CA LEU A 190 -5.53 4.64 22.05
C LEU A 190 -6.63 5.56 21.50
N PRO A 191 -7.61 5.00 20.77
CA PRO A 191 -8.65 5.76 20.08
C PRO A 191 -9.50 6.69 20.97
N ALA A 192 -9.63 6.36 22.24
CA ALA A 192 -10.35 7.21 23.22
C ALA A 192 -9.75 8.62 23.38
N ARG A 193 -8.49 8.84 22.99
CA ARG A 193 -7.83 10.14 23.00
C ARG A 193 -8.22 11.05 21.83
N LEU A 194 -8.92 10.54 20.83
CA LEU A 194 -9.23 11.28 19.61
C LEU A 194 -9.96 12.62 19.88
N PRO A 195 -11.03 12.69 20.71
CA PRO A 195 -11.70 13.95 21.00
C PRO A 195 -10.78 14.98 21.69
N GLN A 196 -9.92 14.51 22.60
CA GLN A 196 -8.95 15.36 23.30
C GLN A 196 -7.88 15.90 22.34
N ALA A 197 -7.38 15.06 21.42
CA ALA A 197 -6.39 15.47 20.43
C ALA A 197 -6.95 16.55 19.49
N VAL A 198 -8.20 16.42 19.05
CA VAL A 198 -8.87 17.43 18.23
C VAL A 198 -9.09 18.72 19.02
N ALA A 199 -9.52 18.65 20.28
CA ALA A 199 -9.68 19.84 21.14
C ALA A 199 -8.34 20.55 21.39
N ALA A 200 -7.26 19.81 21.64
CA ALA A 200 -5.92 20.37 21.79
C ALA A 200 -5.44 21.05 20.51
N TRP A 201 -5.73 20.47 19.35
CA TRP A 201 -5.43 21.09 18.05
C TRP A 201 -6.21 22.40 17.86
N GLN A 202 -7.51 22.43 18.17
CA GLN A 202 -8.31 23.65 18.08
C GLN A 202 -7.79 24.77 19.00
N ALA A 203 -7.33 24.42 20.20
CA ALA A 203 -6.72 25.36 21.13
C ALA A 203 -5.36 25.88 20.62
N ARG A 204 -4.56 25.05 19.98
CA ARG A 204 -3.25 25.42 19.41
C ARG A 204 -3.38 26.28 18.14
N TRP A 205 -4.41 26.05 17.35
CA TRP A 205 -4.61 26.68 16.05
C TRP A 205 -5.96 27.44 15.97
N PRO A 206 -6.16 28.47 16.79
CA PRO A 206 -7.43 29.20 16.84
C PRO A 206 -7.74 29.82 15.46
N GLY A 207 -9.01 29.75 15.06
CA GLY A 207 -9.49 30.33 13.79
C GLY A 207 -9.19 29.48 12.55
N ARG A 208 -8.52 28.33 12.69
CA ARG A 208 -8.39 27.34 11.58
C ARG A 208 -9.67 26.52 11.47
N ALA A 209 -10.14 26.33 10.23
CA ALA A 209 -11.36 25.55 9.99
C ALA A 209 -11.08 24.06 10.25
N LEU A 210 -11.87 23.44 11.12
CA LEU A 210 -11.81 22.00 11.36
C LEU A 210 -12.33 21.25 10.10
N PRO A 211 -11.66 20.17 9.63
CA PRO A 211 -12.19 19.31 8.59
C PRO A 211 -13.60 18.81 8.92
N SER A 212 -14.49 18.79 7.91
CA SER A 212 -15.90 18.45 8.12
C SER A 212 -16.11 17.09 8.75
N LEU A 213 -15.25 16.13 8.39
CA LEU A 213 -15.25 14.79 8.95
C LEU A 213 -15.10 14.78 10.48
N LEU A 214 -14.35 15.72 11.06
CA LEU A 214 -14.07 15.78 12.50
C LEU A 214 -15.04 16.65 13.30
N LYS A 215 -16.02 17.30 12.64
CA LYS A 215 -17.00 18.16 13.34
C LYS A 215 -18.00 17.38 14.19
N ASN A 216 -18.23 16.12 13.84
CA ASN A 216 -19.22 15.24 14.48
C ASN A 216 -18.54 14.12 15.27
N LEU A 217 -17.45 14.42 15.97
CA LEU A 217 -16.84 13.45 16.88
C LEU A 217 -17.82 13.12 18.01
N PRO A 218 -17.93 11.84 18.39
CA PRO A 218 -18.64 11.46 19.61
C PRO A 218 -18.03 12.21 20.80
N PRO A 219 -18.84 12.63 21.79
CA PRO A 219 -18.31 13.26 23.00
C PRO A 219 -17.34 12.29 23.72
N PRO A 220 -16.34 12.84 24.45
CA PRO A 220 -15.48 12.02 25.29
C PRO A 220 -16.33 11.13 26.20
N ALA A 221 -16.04 9.84 26.22
CA ALA A 221 -16.77 8.86 27.01
C ALA A 221 -16.30 8.87 28.48
N GLU A 222 -16.31 10.03 29.13
CA GLU A 222 -15.99 10.14 30.57
C GLU A 222 -16.98 9.31 31.39
N GLY A 223 -16.46 8.32 32.13
CA GLY A 223 -17.29 7.45 32.96
C GLY A 223 -18.10 6.39 32.20
N SER A 224 -17.85 6.16 30.92
CA SER A 224 -18.46 5.03 30.18
C SER A 224 -17.96 3.71 30.72
N ALA A 225 -18.87 2.74 30.90
CA ALA A 225 -18.49 1.38 31.24
C ALA A 225 -17.51 0.78 30.22
N PRO A 226 -16.54 -0.05 30.67
CA PRO A 226 -15.63 -0.74 29.77
C PRO A 226 -16.38 -1.49 28.68
N LEU A 227 -15.88 -1.42 27.43
CA LEU A 227 -16.45 -2.14 26.30
C LEU A 227 -16.39 -3.66 26.55
N ARG A 228 -17.51 -4.35 26.48
CA ARG A 228 -17.59 -5.80 26.63
C ARG A 228 -17.44 -6.45 25.27
N ILE A 229 -16.32 -7.12 25.04
CA ILE A 229 -16.00 -7.77 23.76
C ILE A 229 -16.00 -9.27 23.92
N ALA A 230 -16.89 -9.97 23.23
CA ALA A 230 -16.87 -11.43 23.12
C ALA A 230 -16.07 -11.83 21.89
N VAL A 231 -15.00 -12.62 22.10
CA VAL A 231 -14.06 -13.03 21.05
C VAL A 231 -14.32 -14.47 20.66
N LEU A 232 -14.70 -14.70 19.41
CA LEU A 232 -15.04 -16.01 18.84
C LEU A 232 -13.86 -16.49 17.98
N LEU A 233 -13.03 -17.43 18.49
CA LEU A 233 -11.86 -17.94 17.80
C LEU A 233 -11.75 -19.47 17.93
N PRO A 234 -11.08 -20.17 16.97
CA PRO A 234 -10.88 -21.61 17.00
C PRO A 234 -9.65 -21.97 17.86
N PHE A 235 -9.81 -22.04 19.18
CA PHE A 235 -8.73 -22.37 20.12
C PHE A 235 -8.36 -23.85 20.16
N THR A 236 -9.04 -24.68 19.38
CA THR A 236 -8.73 -26.10 19.18
C THR A 236 -8.60 -26.43 17.69
N GLY A 237 -7.87 -27.50 17.37
CA GLY A 237 -7.67 -27.96 15.98
C GLY A 237 -6.54 -27.24 15.24
N PRO A 238 -6.55 -27.28 13.89
CA PRO A 238 -5.40 -26.87 13.08
C PRO A 238 -5.10 -25.37 13.12
N LEU A 239 -6.06 -24.54 13.50
CA LEU A 239 -5.90 -23.08 13.62
C LEU A 239 -5.64 -22.60 15.05
N GLN A 240 -5.38 -23.50 16.00
CA GLN A 240 -5.11 -23.15 17.39
C GLN A 240 -4.01 -22.11 17.53
N GLY A 241 -2.85 -22.33 16.90
CA GLY A 241 -1.73 -21.38 16.96
C GLY A 241 -2.07 -20.00 16.39
N ALA A 242 -2.88 -19.94 15.34
CA ALA A 242 -3.37 -18.69 14.78
C ALA A 242 -4.33 -17.95 15.74
N ALA A 243 -5.23 -18.69 16.38
CA ALA A 243 -6.16 -18.14 17.38
C ALA A 243 -5.42 -17.63 18.63
N GLU A 244 -4.39 -18.35 19.08
CA GLU A 244 -3.54 -17.95 20.20
C GLU A 244 -2.74 -16.68 19.90
N ALA A 245 -2.14 -16.59 18.70
CA ALA A 245 -1.44 -15.37 18.26
C ALA A 245 -2.37 -14.14 18.22
N LEU A 246 -3.58 -14.31 17.68
CA LEU A 246 -4.62 -13.27 17.70
C LEU A 246 -5.03 -12.86 19.11
N ARG A 247 -5.28 -13.83 19.99
CA ARG A 247 -5.61 -13.58 21.40
C ARG A 247 -4.51 -12.78 22.08
N ASP A 248 -3.27 -13.17 21.89
CA ASP A 248 -2.12 -12.55 22.54
C ASP A 248 -1.90 -11.11 22.02
N GLY A 249 -2.14 -10.87 20.73
CA GLY A 249 -2.18 -9.51 20.15
C GLY A 249 -3.29 -8.65 20.76
N LEU A 250 -4.52 -9.18 20.91
CA LEU A 250 -5.64 -8.49 21.56
C LEU A 250 -5.31 -8.13 23.02
N LEU A 251 -4.74 -9.07 23.76
CA LEU A 251 -4.34 -8.85 25.16
C LEU A 251 -3.19 -7.84 25.27
N ALA A 252 -2.22 -7.86 24.35
CA ALA A 252 -1.14 -6.89 24.33
C ALA A 252 -1.66 -5.46 24.17
N ALA A 253 -2.60 -5.24 23.23
CA ALA A 253 -3.22 -3.92 23.03
C ALA A 253 -4.00 -3.47 24.27
N GLN A 254 -4.73 -4.38 24.89
CA GLN A 254 -5.47 -4.11 26.14
C GLN A 254 -4.54 -3.70 27.28
N PHE A 255 -3.47 -4.46 27.52
CA PHE A 255 -2.50 -4.16 28.57
C PHE A 255 -1.77 -2.83 28.32
N GLU A 256 -1.48 -2.51 27.06
CA GLU A 256 -0.89 -1.23 26.73
C GLU A 256 -1.85 -0.07 27.03
N ALA A 257 -3.14 -0.20 26.72
CA ALA A 257 -4.14 0.80 27.06
C ALA A 257 -4.25 1.00 28.58
N GLN A 258 -4.26 -0.10 29.36
CA GLN A 258 -4.28 -0.04 30.82
C GLN A 258 -3.02 0.63 31.39
N ARG A 259 -1.83 0.30 30.83
CA ARG A 259 -0.57 0.93 31.24
C ARG A 259 -0.58 2.44 30.99
N GLN A 260 -1.32 2.92 29.99
CA GLN A 260 -1.51 4.34 29.70
C GLN A 260 -2.64 4.98 30.52
N GLY A 261 -3.19 4.28 31.51
CA GLY A 261 -4.20 4.80 32.43
C GLY A 261 -5.64 4.77 31.90
N HIS A 262 -5.90 3.97 30.83
CA HIS A 262 -7.26 3.78 30.34
C HIS A 262 -7.86 2.50 30.88
N GLU A 263 -9.14 2.56 31.25
CA GLU A 263 -9.90 1.36 31.57
C GLU A 263 -9.94 0.45 30.34
N GLY A 264 -9.43 -0.76 30.48
CA GLY A 264 -9.44 -1.76 29.40
C GLY A 264 -10.85 -2.20 29.04
N SER A 265 -10.96 -3.10 28.07
CA SER A 265 -12.20 -3.77 27.72
C SER A 265 -12.42 -5.00 28.60
N ALA A 266 -13.67 -5.38 28.83
CA ALA A 266 -13.98 -6.70 29.36
C ALA A 266 -13.93 -7.72 28.21
N LEU A 267 -12.80 -8.39 28.04
CA LEU A 267 -12.60 -9.42 27.00
C LEU A 267 -13.02 -10.81 27.53
N ARG A 268 -13.79 -11.54 26.73
CA ARG A 268 -14.09 -12.95 26.99
C ARG A 268 -13.95 -13.77 25.72
N PHE A 269 -13.22 -14.88 25.80
CA PHE A 269 -12.88 -15.73 24.67
C PHE A 269 -13.77 -16.98 24.65
N PHE A 270 -14.23 -17.37 23.45
CA PHE A 270 -15.09 -18.51 23.22
C PHE A 270 -14.53 -19.36 22.09
N ASP A 271 -14.36 -20.67 22.34
CA ASP A 271 -13.82 -21.58 21.32
C ASP A 271 -14.92 -22.00 20.35
N THR A 272 -14.77 -21.61 19.09
CA THR A 272 -15.71 -21.90 18.01
C THR A 272 -15.65 -23.34 17.51
N ARG A 273 -14.61 -24.10 17.89
CA ARG A 273 -14.40 -25.49 17.46
C ARG A 273 -14.79 -26.51 18.54
N ALA A 274 -14.43 -26.30 19.80
CA ALA A 274 -14.65 -27.27 20.86
C ALA A 274 -16.14 -27.58 21.09
N ALA A 275 -16.98 -26.53 21.14
CA ALA A 275 -18.43 -26.67 21.37
C ALA A 275 -19.26 -26.44 20.09
N GLY A 276 -18.59 -26.11 18.96
CA GLY A 276 -19.25 -25.67 17.75
C GLY A 276 -19.66 -24.21 17.76
N LEU A 277 -19.72 -23.59 16.58
CA LEU A 277 -19.94 -22.15 16.39
C LEU A 277 -21.25 -21.66 17.04
N SER A 278 -22.36 -22.36 16.81
CA SER A 278 -23.67 -21.96 17.35
C SER A 278 -23.70 -21.95 18.89
N THR A 279 -23.08 -22.95 19.53
CA THR A 279 -22.97 -23.02 20.99
C THR A 279 -22.06 -21.91 21.52
N ALA A 280 -20.90 -21.69 20.89
CA ALA A 280 -19.99 -20.62 21.27
C ALA A 280 -20.64 -19.23 21.13
N TYR A 281 -21.44 -19.03 20.08
CA TYR A 281 -22.22 -17.82 19.89
C TYR A 281 -23.28 -17.61 20.97
N GLY A 282 -24.07 -18.65 21.31
CA GLY A 282 -25.05 -18.59 22.41
C GLY A 282 -24.40 -18.27 23.76
N GLN A 283 -23.22 -18.86 24.05
CA GLN A 283 -22.43 -18.53 25.24
C GLN A 283 -21.92 -17.08 25.21
N ALA A 284 -21.48 -16.60 24.05
CA ALA A 284 -21.05 -15.23 23.88
C ALA A 284 -22.19 -14.23 24.15
N LEU A 285 -23.40 -14.50 23.67
CA LEU A 285 -24.58 -13.67 23.95
C LEU A 285 -24.91 -13.61 25.45
N SER A 286 -24.72 -14.72 26.19
CA SER A 286 -24.91 -14.76 27.65
C SER A 286 -23.94 -13.83 28.41
N PHE A 287 -22.82 -13.46 27.80
CA PHE A 287 -21.90 -12.48 28.35
C PHE A 287 -22.42 -11.05 28.18
N GLN A 288 -23.50 -10.83 27.42
CA GLN A 288 -24.06 -9.51 27.06
C GLN A 288 -22.99 -8.57 26.47
N PRO A 289 -22.35 -8.94 25.37
CA PRO A 289 -21.30 -8.13 24.79
C PRO A 289 -21.86 -6.88 24.07
N ASP A 290 -21.05 -5.81 24.04
CA ASP A 290 -21.31 -4.64 23.21
C ASP A 290 -20.82 -4.85 21.77
N LEU A 291 -19.85 -5.78 21.59
CA LEU A 291 -19.24 -6.14 20.32
C LEU A 291 -18.84 -7.59 20.29
N LEU A 292 -19.08 -8.23 19.15
CA LEU A 292 -18.54 -9.55 18.80
C LEU A 292 -17.31 -9.37 17.91
N LEU A 293 -16.24 -10.11 18.18
CA LEU A 293 -15.01 -10.10 17.41
C LEU A 293 -14.68 -11.52 16.93
N GLY A 294 -14.36 -11.68 15.65
CA GLY A 294 -14.26 -12.98 15.00
C GLY A 294 -15.56 -13.35 14.26
N PRO A 295 -15.72 -14.57 13.73
CA PRO A 295 -14.72 -15.64 13.73
C PRO A 295 -13.56 -15.40 12.73
N LEU A 296 -12.55 -16.30 12.79
CA LEU A 296 -11.38 -16.26 11.91
C LEU A 296 -11.60 -17.01 10.59
N GLU A 297 -12.36 -18.09 10.60
CA GLU A 297 -12.56 -18.96 9.44
C GLU A 297 -13.68 -18.42 8.54
N ARG A 298 -13.44 -18.38 7.22
CA ARG A 298 -14.41 -17.84 6.23
C ARG A 298 -15.77 -18.51 6.27
N ASP A 299 -15.79 -19.84 6.44
CA ASP A 299 -17.04 -20.61 6.52
C ASP A 299 -17.78 -20.33 7.83
N ALA A 300 -17.03 -20.14 8.92
CA ALA A 300 -17.60 -19.74 10.21
C ALA A 300 -18.19 -18.32 10.16
N VAL A 301 -17.56 -17.39 9.41
CA VAL A 301 -18.12 -16.05 9.17
C VAL A 301 -19.44 -16.16 8.42
N SER A 302 -19.51 -16.95 7.34
CA SER A 302 -20.75 -17.18 6.57
C SER A 302 -21.84 -17.83 7.42
N ALA A 303 -21.48 -18.83 8.23
CA ALA A 303 -22.42 -19.52 9.10
C ALA A 303 -22.95 -18.59 10.21
N LEU A 304 -22.09 -17.74 10.78
CA LEU A 304 -22.49 -16.78 11.81
C LEU A 304 -23.39 -15.68 11.23
N ASP A 305 -23.09 -15.18 10.03
CA ASP A 305 -23.95 -14.22 9.34
C ASP A 305 -25.34 -14.81 9.09
N ALA A 306 -25.41 -16.08 8.67
CA ALA A 306 -26.68 -16.77 8.47
C ALA A 306 -27.48 -16.94 9.77
N LEU A 307 -26.82 -17.28 10.89
CA LEU A 307 -27.45 -17.42 12.21
C LEU A 307 -28.05 -16.10 12.71
N ARG A 308 -27.46 -14.96 12.34
CA ARG A 308 -27.83 -13.64 12.84
C ARG A 308 -28.82 -12.89 11.94
N ARG A 309 -29.11 -13.43 10.76
CA ARG A 309 -29.88 -12.72 9.71
C ARG A 309 -31.24 -12.22 10.15
N ASP A 310 -31.90 -12.97 11.01
CA ASP A 310 -33.26 -12.67 11.50
C ASP A 310 -33.27 -12.02 12.89
N GLU A 311 -32.09 -11.66 13.43
CA GLU A 311 -31.99 -11.01 14.74
C GLU A 311 -32.33 -9.53 14.64
N LEU A 312 -33.42 -9.11 15.26
CA LEU A 312 -33.73 -7.72 15.52
C LEU A 312 -32.75 -7.15 16.55
N ASN A 313 -32.02 -6.09 16.22
CA ASN A 313 -30.98 -5.48 17.07
C ASN A 313 -29.75 -6.38 17.30
N ALA A 314 -29.27 -7.03 16.25
CA ALA A 314 -28.05 -7.84 16.31
C ALA A 314 -26.87 -7.01 16.86
N ILE A 315 -26.14 -7.59 17.83
CA ILE A 315 -24.92 -6.99 18.40
C ILE A 315 -23.91 -6.74 17.26
N PRO A 316 -23.25 -5.57 17.20
CA PRO A 316 -22.22 -5.32 16.18
C PRO A 316 -21.17 -6.45 16.11
N LEU A 317 -20.77 -6.83 14.91
CA LEU A 317 -19.79 -7.89 14.67
C LEU A 317 -18.66 -7.39 13.79
N LEU A 318 -17.43 -7.54 14.30
CA LEU A 318 -16.21 -7.37 13.52
C LEU A 318 -15.62 -8.75 13.20
N ALA A 319 -15.94 -9.30 12.03
CA ALA A 319 -15.40 -10.56 11.56
C ALA A 319 -13.91 -10.41 11.19
N LEU A 320 -13.09 -11.40 11.54
CA LEU A 320 -11.64 -11.40 11.24
C LEU A 320 -11.32 -12.09 9.91
N ASN A 321 -12.33 -12.28 9.08
CA ASN A 321 -12.21 -12.72 7.70
C ASN A 321 -13.46 -12.30 6.91
N ARG A 322 -13.40 -12.53 5.60
CA ARG A 322 -14.59 -12.43 4.74
C ARG A 322 -15.43 -13.69 4.78
N PRO A 323 -16.73 -13.58 4.54
CA PRO A 323 -17.55 -14.76 4.29
C PRO A 323 -17.00 -15.54 3.07
N SER A 324 -17.16 -16.86 3.10
CA SER A 324 -16.79 -17.73 1.97
C SER A 324 -17.77 -17.61 0.81
N GLN A 325 -19.00 -17.21 1.06
CA GLN A 325 -20.07 -17.05 0.08
C GLN A 325 -20.83 -15.74 0.32
N GLY A 326 -21.16 -15.05 -0.75
CA GLY A 326 -21.98 -13.85 -0.72
C GLY A 326 -21.31 -12.61 -0.14
N ASN A 327 -22.07 -11.52 -0.08
CA ASN A 327 -21.75 -10.31 0.68
C ASN A 327 -22.56 -10.34 1.97
N ALA A 328 -21.92 -10.06 3.09
CA ALA A 328 -22.59 -9.90 4.38
C ALA A 328 -22.62 -8.40 4.76
N PRO A 329 -23.58 -7.63 4.24
CA PRO A 329 -23.60 -6.17 4.41
C PRO A 329 -23.91 -5.73 5.85
N THR A 330 -24.26 -6.67 6.71
CA THR A 330 -24.64 -6.43 8.11
C THR A 330 -23.47 -6.56 9.10
N LEU A 331 -22.30 -6.98 8.61
CA LEU A 331 -21.13 -7.15 9.46
C LEU A 331 -19.93 -6.36 8.95
N TRP A 332 -19.17 -5.84 9.89
CA TRP A 332 -17.84 -5.31 9.58
C TRP A 332 -16.88 -6.47 9.38
N SER A 333 -16.01 -6.38 8.39
CA SER A 333 -14.97 -7.40 8.21
C SER A 333 -13.60 -6.76 8.12
N TYR A 334 -12.62 -7.41 8.74
CA TYR A 334 -11.23 -7.00 8.73
C TYR A 334 -10.35 -8.24 8.59
N ALA A 335 -9.53 -8.32 7.54
CA ALA A 335 -8.77 -9.51 7.22
C ALA A 335 -7.41 -9.19 6.57
N LEU A 336 -6.48 -10.14 6.68
CA LEU A 336 -5.20 -10.14 5.96
C LEU A 336 -5.41 -10.76 4.58
N GLU A 337 -6.14 -10.06 3.70
CA GLU A 337 -6.49 -10.59 2.38
C GLU A 337 -5.32 -10.48 1.39
N PRO A 338 -4.84 -11.60 0.82
CA PRO A 338 -3.82 -11.57 -0.24
C PRO A 338 -4.30 -10.80 -1.48
N GLU A 339 -5.59 -10.87 -1.77
CA GLU A 339 -6.20 -10.20 -2.92
C GLU A 339 -5.99 -8.68 -2.88
N VAL A 340 -6.22 -8.06 -1.71
CA VAL A 340 -6.02 -6.61 -1.51
C VAL A 340 -4.56 -6.21 -1.72
N GLU A 341 -3.62 -7.03 -1.28
CA GLU A 341 -2.20 -6.81 -1.52
C GLU A 341 -1.85 -6.93 -3.01
N GLY A 342 -2.41 -7.93 -3.70
CA GLY A 342 -2.23 -8.11 -5.13
C GLY A 342 -2.75 -6.93 -5.95
N GLU A 343 -3.95 -6.45 -5.64
CA GLU A 343 -4.53 -5.24 -6.24
C GLU A 343 -3.66 -4.01 -5.97
N HIS A 344 -3.17 -3.85 -4.74
CA HIS A 344 -2.30 -2.73 -4.38
C HIS A 344 -0.97 -2.76 -5.17
N LEU A 345 -0.30 -3.90 -5.24
CA LEU A 345 0.94 -4.05 -6.01
C LEU A 345 0.72 -3.75 -7.50
N ALA A 346 -0.37 -4.26 -8.08
CA ALA A 346 -0.74 -4.01 -9.47
C ALA A 346 -1.00 -2.52 -9.74
N ASP A 347 -1.74 -1.86 -8.83
CA ASP A 347 -2.01 -0.42 -8.89
C ASP A 347 -0.71 0.41 -8.85
N GLN A 348 0.17 0.12 -7.90
CA GLN A 348 1.45 0.82 -7.77
C GLN A 348 2.37 0.60 -8.97
N ASN A 349 2.42 -0.63 -9.49
CA ASN A 349 3.16 -0.99 -10.69
C ASN A 349 2.65 -0.21 -11.92
N TRP A 350 1.32 -0.18 -12.14
CA TRP A 350 0.68 0.62 -13.19
C TRP A 350 0.99 2.12 -13.07
N ARG A 351 0.93 2.68 -11.86
CA ARG A 351 1.22 4.11 -11.59
C ARG A 351 2.69 4.44 -11.75
N ALA A 352 3.58 3.45 -11.60
CA ALA A 352 5.00 3.59 -11.93
C ALA A 352 5.27 3.69 -13.45
N GLY A 353 4.24 3.47 -14.28
CA GLY A 353 4.34 3.59 -15.73
C GLY A 353 4.48 2.27 -16.47
N HIS A 354 4.48 1.15 -15.77
CA HIS A 354 4.60 -0.17 -16.39
C HIS A 354 3.27 -0.60 -17.02
N ARG A 355 3.36 -1.34 -18.13
CA ARG A 355 2.19 -1.74 -18.92
C ARG A 355 2.17 -3.23 -19.27
N ARG A 356 3.29 -3.94 -19.07
CA ARG A 356 3.47 -5.34 -19.46
C ARG A 356 4.15 -6.13 -18.35
N LEU A 357 3.32 -6.79 -17.54
CA LEU A 357 3.71 -7.43 -16.29
C LEU A 357 3.98 -8.92 -16.48
N LEU A 358 5.09 -9.42 -15.94
CA LEU A 358 5.37 -10.83 -15.69
C LEU A 358 5.15 -11.13 -14.22
N ILE A 359 4.36 -12.17 -13.88
CA ILE A 359 4.13 -12.59 -12.51
C ILE A 359 4.76 -13.97 -12.30
N LEU A 360 5.66 -14.07 -11.32
CA LEU A 360 6.21 -15.33 -10.82
C LEU A 360 5.62 -15.57 -9.43
N HIS A 361 4.93 -16.70 -9.23
CA HIS A 361 4.24 -16.94 -7.96
C HIS A 361 4.36 -18.40 -7.48
N ASP A 362 4.46 -18.56 -6.16
CA ASP A 362 4.35 -19.84 -5.49
C ASP A 362 3.00 -20.51 -5.79
N GLU A 363 2.96 -21.84 -5.81
CA GLU A 363 1.72 -22.62 -5.97
C GLU A 363 0.85 -22.67 -4.72
N ALA A 364 1.31 -22.13 -3.60
CA ALA A 364 0.52 -22.04 -2.38
C ALA A 364 -0.80 -21.27 -2.61
N PRO A 365 -1.91 -21.66 -1.97
CA PRO A 365 -3.23 -21.03 -2.20
C PRO A 365 -3.26 -19.53 -1.98
N TRP A 366 -2.49 -19.00 -1.02
CA TRP A 366 -2.40 -17.55 -0.77
C TRP A 366 -1.73 -16.82 -1.95
N ALA A 367 -0.66 -17.39 -2.49
CA ALA A 367 0.10 -16.79 -3.58
C ALA A 367 -0.69 -16.82 -4.91
N GLN A 368 -1.42 -17.93 -5.17
CA GLN A 368 -2.31 -18.00 -6.32
C GLN A 368 -3.43 -16.94 -6.27
N ARG A 369 -4.06 -16.74 -5.11
CA ARG A 369 -5.10 -15.72 -4.93
C ARG A 369 -4.54 -14.31 -5.15
N LEU A 370 -3.37 -14.01 -4.59
CA LEU A 370 -2.67 -12.74 -4.78
C LEU A 370 -2.33 -12.51 -6.26
N ALA A 371 -1.74 -13.51 -6.93
CA ALA A 371 -1.39 -13.45 -8.35
C ALA A 371 -2.61 -13.24 -9.25
N LEU A 372 -3.73 -13.90 -8.94
CA LEU A 372 -4.97 -13.77 -9.69
C LEU A 372 -5.57 -12.36 -9.54
N ALA A 373 -5.64 -11.84 -8.31
CA ALA A 373 -6.12 -10.50 -8.03
C ALA A 373 -5.25 -9.42 -8.69
N ALA A 374 -3.92 -9.56 -8.57
CA ALA A 374 -2.97 -8.67 -9.24
C ALA A 374 -3.15 -8.66 -10.76
N SER A 375 -3.30 -9.85 -11.38
CA SER A 375 -3.56 -9.96 -12.83
C SER A 375 -4.83 -9.23 -13.24
N GLY A 376 -5.95 -9.57 -12.59
CA GLY A 376 -7.25 -8.99 -12.94
C GLY A 376 -7.28 -7.48 -12.77
N HIS A 377 -6.71 -6.98 -11.67
CA HIS A 377 -6.65 -5.54 -11.42
C HIS A 377 -5.74 -4.80 -12.42
N PHE A 378 -4.55 -5.35 -12.72
CA PHE A 378 -3.63 -4.77 -13.70
C PHE A 378 -4.23 -4.69 -15.10
N GLU A 379 -4.95 -5.73 -15.52
CA GLU A 379 -5.67 -5.77 -16.80
C GLU A 379 -6.87 -4.81 -16.82
N ALA A 380 -7.60 -4.68 -15.73
CA ALA A 380 -8.69 -3.72 -15.59
C ALA A 380 -8.20 -2.25 -15.69
N LEU A 381 -6.96 -1.97 -15.27
CA LEU A 381 -6.32 -0.67 -15.47
C LEU A 381 -5.85 -0.44 -16.92
N GLY A 382 -5.92 -1.44 -17.80
CA GLY A 382 -5.47 -1.38 -19.19
C GLY A 382 -4.06 -1.93 -19.42
N GLY A 383 -3.45 -2.58 -18.43
CA GLY A 383 -2.19 -3.31 -18.55
C GLY A 383 -2.35 -4.65 -19.27
N LYS A 384 -1.23 -5.28 -19.56
CA LYS A 384 -1.17 -6.64 -20.10
C LYS A 384 -0.32 -7.52 -19.21
N VAL A 385 -0.88 -8.60 -18.70
CA VAL A 385 -0.12 -9.66 -18.04
C VAL A 385 0.45 -10.58 -19.12
N ALA A 386 1.77 -10.49 -19.34
CA ALA A 386 2.47 -11.25 -20.37
C ALA A 386 2.51 -12.76 -20.05
N ARG A 387 2.65 -13.09 -18.77
CA ARG A 387 2.56 -14.45 -18.25
C ARG A 387 2.36 -14.44 -16.74
N ARG A 388 1.59 -15.38 -16.21
CA ARG A 388 1.64 -15.83 -14.82
C ARG A 388 2.34 -17.19 -14.83
N GLN A 389 3.48 -17.29 -14.18
CA GLN A 389 4.27 -18.49 -14.09
C GLN A 389 4.24 -18.98 -12.64
N PRO A 390 3.51 -20.07 -12.36
CA PRO A 390 3.59 -20.72 -11.07
C PRO A 390 4.93 -21.46 -10.94
N PHE A 391 5.38 -21.67 -9.71
CA PHE A 391 6.50 -22.53 -9.37
C PHE A 391 6.24 -23.26 -8.06
N SER A 392 6.78 -24.46 -7.95
CA SER A 392 6.81 -25.23 -6.71
C SER A 392 8.13 -24.97 -5.96
N PRO A 393 8.13 -24.97 -4.60
CA PRO A 393 9.37 -24.83 -3.82
C PRO A 393 10.42 -25.91 -4.09
N SER A 394 10.02 -27.04 -4.65
CA SER A 394 10.90 -28.17 -4.99
C SER A 394 11.47 -28.11 -6.41
N GLU A 395 11.02 -27.16 -7.24
CA GLU A 395 11.48 -27.02 -8.64
C GLU A 395 12.77 -26.22 -8.75
N ASP A 396 13.44 -26.34 -9.90
CA ASP A 396 14.54 -25.47 -10.29
C ASP A 396 13.99 -24.08 -10.66
N LEU A 397 14.10 -23.14 -9.74
CA LEU A 397 13.64 -21.76 -9.92
C LEU A 397 14.38 -21.05 -11.06
N GLY A 398 15.61 -21.46 -11.37
CA GLY A 398 16.35 -20.96 -12.53
C GLY A 398 15.67 -21.36 -13.83
N ALA A 399 15.32 -22.65 -13.99
CA ALA A 399 14.58 -23.14 -15.13
C ALA A 399 13.20 -22.48 -15.26
N THR A 400 12.51 -22.24 -14.13
CA THR A 400 11.23 -21.51 -14.11
C THR A 400 11.37 -20.11 -14.69
N VAL A 401 12.42 -19.36 -14.30
CA VAL A 401 12.70 -18.02 -14.82
C VAL A 401 13.05 -18.07 -16.31
N ALA A 402 13.91 -19.03 -16.75
CA ALA A 402 14.25 -19.22 -18.16
C ALA A 402 13.00 -19.44 -19.02
N THR A 403 12.10 -20.31 -18.56
CA THR A 403 10.80 -20.59 -19.21
C THR A 403 9.90 -19.34 -19.25
N ALA A 404 9.80 -18.60 -18.15
CA ALA A 404 8.98 -17.38 -18.09
C ALA A 404 9.50 -16.28 -19.03
N LEU A 405 10.83 -16.18 -19.19
CA LEU A 405 11.52 -15.24 -20.06
C LEU A 405 11.65 -15.71 -21.50
N LEU A 406 11.19 -16.93 -21.85
CA LEU A 406 11.26 -17.53 -23.19
C LEU A 406 12.71 -17.63 -23.73
N VAL A 407 13.68 -17.92 -22.86
CA VAL A 407 15.11 -17.98 -23.23
C VAL A 407 15.37 -19.14 -24.18
N GLU A 408 14.87 -20.35 -23.86
CA GLU A 408 15.02 -21.55 -24.68
C GLU A 408 14.35 -21.41 -26.06
N GLU A 409 13.19 -20.73 -26.11
CA GLU A 409 12.55 -20.44 -27.40
C GLU A 409 13.36 -19.46 -28.24
N GLY A 410 14.10 -18.54 -27.60
CA GLY A 410 15.08 -17.66 -28.24
C GLY A 410 16.21 -18.44 -28.90
N GLU A 411 16.76 -19.44 -28.20
CA GLU A 411 17.80 -20.34 -28.70
C GLU A 411 17.28 -21.20 -29.88
N THR A 412 16.08 -21.77 -29.73
CA THR A 412 15.45 -22.56 -30.80
C THR A 412 15.20 -21.74 -32.06
N ARG A 413 14.71 -20.48 -31.92
CA ARG A 413 14.55 -19.54 -33.04
C ARG A 413 15.88 -19.20 -33.69
N SER A 414 16.91 -18.97 -32.90
CA SER A 414 18.27 -18.70 -33.40
C SER A 414 18.84 -19.88 -34.18
N ALA A 415 18.63 -21.10 -33.68
CA ALA A 415 19.04 -22.32 -34.39
C ALA A 415 18.27 -22.50 -35.71
N ALA A 416 16.97 -22.22 -35.72
CA ALA A 416 16.16 -22.28 -36.94
C ALA A 416 16.62 -21.23 -37.97
N LEU A 417 16.92 -20.00 -37.54
CA LEU A 417 17.44 -18.94 -38.40
C LEU A 417 18.82 -19.30 -39.01
N ARG A 418 19.74 -19.86 -38.21
CA ARG A 418 21.05 -20.35 -38.72
C ARG A 418 20.85 -21.43 -39.81
N ARG A 419 19.87 -22.31 -39.61
CA ARG A 419 19.58 -23.38 -40.61
C ARG A 419 19.03 -22.80 -41.90
N VAL A 420 18.16 -21.79 -41.83
CA VAL A 420 17.54 -21.19 -43.03
C VAL A 420 18.52 -20.27 -43.76
N LEU A 421 19.26 -19.44 -43.03
CA LEU A 421 20.17 -18.44 -43.63
C LEU A 421 21.51 -19.04 -44.08
N ARG A 422 21.89 -20.25 -43.59
CA ARG A 422 23.16 -20.93 -43.86
C ARG A 422 24.40 -20.05 -43.63
N VAL A 423 24.31 -19.06 -42.71
CA VAL A 423 25.39 -18.17 -42.34
C VAL A 423 25.72 -18.39 -40.86
N PRO A 424 26.99 -18.34 -40.43
CA PRO A 424 27.33 -18.36 -39.02
C PRO A 424 26.79 -17.05 -38.38
N LEU A 425 25.67 -17.16 -37.66
CA LEU A 425 25.09 -16.09 -36.90
C LEU A 425 25.61 -16.19 -35.47
N GLU A 426 26.31 -15.19 -35.01
CA GLU A 426 26.52 -14.99 -33.58
C GLU A 426 25.17 -14.56 -32.98
N THR A 427 24.63 -15.40 -32.13
CA THR A 427 23.35 -15.12 -31.47
C THR A 427 23.56 -15.18 -29.98
N GLU A 428 23.25 -14.07 -29.32
CA GLU A 428 23.15 -14.04 -27.87
C GLU A 428 21.74 -14.47 -27.47
N PRO A 429 21.59 -15.33 -26.45
CA PRO A 429 20.29 -15.63 -25.87
C PRO A 429 19.66 -14.32 -25.39
N ARG A 430 18.50 -13.97 -25.90
CA ARG A 430 17.79 -12.77 -25.48
C ARG A 430 16.46 -13.15 -24.85
N ARG A 431 16.20 -12.59 -23.68
CA ARG A 431 14.89 -12.66 -23.05
C ARG A 431 13.79 -12.05 -23.92
N ARG A 432 12.54 -12.40 -23.67
CA ARG A 432 11.39 -11.72 -24.27
C ARG A 432 11.44 -10.20 -24.01
N GLN A 433 11.02 -9.40 -25.00
CA GLN A 433 11.05 -7.94 -24.94
C GLN A 433 9.66 -7.33 -24.65
N ASP A 434 8.64 -8.16 -24.52
CA ASP A 434 7.25 -7.76 -24.26
C ASP A 434 6.91 -7.73 -22.76
N VAL A 435 7.91 -7.54 -21.90
CA VAL A 435 7.80 -7.38 -20.44
C VAL A 435 8.59 -6.14 -20.01
N ASP A 436 7.99 -5.28 -19.21
CA ASP A 436 8.60 -4.06 -18.67
C ASP A 436 8.66 -4.04 -17.13
N SER A 437 8.07 -5.04 -16.45
CA SER A 437 8.17 -5.22 -15.00
C SER A 437 7.92 -6.67 -14.60
N VAL A 438 8.42 -7.05 -13.42
CA VAL A 438 8.24 -8.38 -12.82
C VAL A 438 7.60 -8.24 -11.44
N MET A 439 6.66 -9.12 -11.12
CA MET A 439 6.09 -9.26 -9.78
C MET A 439 6.46 -10.63 -9.20
N LEU A 440 7.08 -10.65 -8.02
CA LEU A 440 7.45 -11.84 -7.28
C LEU A 440 6.48 -12.06 -6.12
N ILE A 441 5.82 -13.20 -6.11
CA ILE A 441 4.93 -13.63 -5.04
C ILE A 441 5.50 -14.94 -4.50
N ALA A 442 6.40 -14.81 -3.53
CA ALA A 442 7.28 -15.88 -3.10
C ALA A 442 7.64 -15.71 -1.63
N GLU A 443 8.09 -16.79 -1.00
CA GLU A 443 8.74 -16.73 0.31
C GLU A 443 10.17 -16.13 0.20
N PRO A 444 10.80 -15.70 1.30
CA PRO A 444 12.04 -14.92 1.25
C PRO A 444 13.18 -15.57 0.47
N LEU A 445 13.46 -16.84 0.73
CA LEU A 445 14.56 -17.57 0.06
C LEU A 445 14.27 -17.77 -1.44
N GLN A 446 13.03 -18.08 -1.78
CA GLN A 446 12.59 -18.20 -3.17
C GLN A 446 12.73 -16.86 -3.90
N GLY A 447 12.31 -15.74 -3.26
CA GLY A 447 12.42 -14.39 -3.82
C GLY A 447 13.87 -14.00 -4.14
N GLN A 448 14.82 -14.30 -3.27
CA GLN A 448 16.26 -14.10 -3.51
C GLN A 448 16.76 -14.92 -4.71
N THR A 449 16.38 -16.21 -4.76
CA THR A 449 16.78 -17.11 -5.84
C THR A 449 16.20 -16.64 -7.18
N LEU A 450 14.91 -16.28 -7.22
CA LEU A 450 14.25 -15.77 -8.43
C LEU A 450 14.88 -14.44 -8.90
N LYS A 451 15.21 -13.52 -7.97
CA LYS A 451 15.87 -12.25 -8.32
C LYS A 451 17.25 -12.50 -8.93
N SER A 452 18.02 -13.42 -8.36
CA SER A 452 19.32 -13.80 -8.89
C SER A 452 19.20 -14.46 -10.27
N ALA A 453 18.21 -15.34 -10.47
CA ALA A 453 17.93 -15.98 -11.75
C ALA A 453 17.49 -14.97 -12.82
N LEU A 454 16.69 -13.96 -12.47
CA LEU A 454 16.33 -12.87 -13.38
C LEU A 454 17.58 -12.14 -13.87
N ALA A 455 18.52 -11.83 -12.99
CA ALA A 455 19.79 -11.19 -13.38
C ALA A 455 20.64 -12.10 -14.29
N TYR A 456 20.70 -13.39 -13.98
CA TYR A 456 21.42 -14.39 -14.79
C TYR A 456 20.87 -14.50 -16.21
N TYR A 457 19.55 -14.46 -16.39
CA TYR A 457 18.88 -14.52 -17.69
C TYR A 457 18.61 -13.14 -18.32
N PHE A 458 19.50 -12.18 -18.09
CA PHE A 458 19.48 -10.84 -18.71
C PHE A 458 18.20 -10.02 -18.45
N ALA A 459 17.54 -10.25 -17.33
CA ALA A 459 16.36 -9.50 -16.89
C ALA A 459 16.62 -8.68 -15.62
N GLY A 460 17.90 -8.45 -15.28
CA GLY A 460 18.28 -7.67 -14.10
C GLY A 460 17.96 -6.17 -14.20
N ASP A 461 17.70 -5.68 -15.41
CA ASP A 461 17.26 -4.31 -15.70
C ASP A 461 15.76 -4.09 -15.46
N LEU A 462 14.95 -5.17 -15.35
CA LEU A 462 13.53 -5.04 -15.12
C LEU A 462 13.24 -4.64 -13.68
N PRO A 463 12.37 -3.64 -13.45
CA PRO A 463 11.85 -3.33 -12.13
C PRO A 463 11.14 -4.54 -11.53
N VAL A 464 11.47 -4.84 -10.27
CA VAL A 464 10.92 -5.99 -9.54
C VAL A 464 10.07 -5.50 -8.37
N TRP A 465 8.85 -6.01 -8.31
CA TRP A 465 7.87 -5.76 -7.23
C TRP A 465 7.64 -7.07 -6.48
N ALA A 466 7.56 -7.02 -5.16
CA ALA A 466 7.39 -8.22 -4.36
C ALA A 466 6.33 -8.06 -3.28
N SER A 467 5.67 -9.16 -2.94
CA SER A 467 4.71 -9.22 -1.84
C SER A 467 5.39 -9.13 -0.48
N SER A 468 4.61 -8.79 0.55
CA SER A 468 5.06 -8.70 1.94
C SER A 468 5.65 -10.00 2.47
N GLN A 469 5.19 -11.14 1.97
CA GLN A 469 5.70 -12.46 2.34
C GLN A 469 7.12 -12.71 1.84
N GLY A 470 7.57 -12.00 0.81
CA GLY A 470 8.92 -12.13 0.26
C GLY A 470 10.02 -11.53 1.14
N LEU A 471 9.68 -10.87 2.24
CA LEU A 471 10.63 -10.26 3.16
C LEU A 471 10.57 -10.95 4.52
N ALA A 472 11.65 -11.61 4.94
CA ALA A 472 11.77 -12.15 6.29
C ALA A 472 12.03 -11.02 7.30
N PHE A 473 11.60 -11.21 8.56
CA PHE A 473 11.73 -10.20 9.61
C PHE A 473 13.16 -10.02 10.14
N ASP A 474 14.02 -11.01 9.93
CA ASP A 474 15.39 -11.11 10.46
C ASP A 474 16.47 -11.15 9.38
N LEU A 475 16.19 -10.61 8.19
CA LEU A 475 17.15 -10.63 7.09
C LEU A 475 18.47 -9.97 7.46
N SER A 476 19.56 -10.72 7.25
CA SER A 476 20.90 -10.16 7.35
C SER A 476 21.12 -9.08 6.29
N SER A 477 22.03 -8.16 6.54
CA SER A 477 22.41 -7.12 5.57
C SER A 477 22.92 -7.71 4.23
N THR A 478 23.41 -8.94 4.24
CA THR A 478 23.84 -9.65 3.03
C THR A 478 22.63 -10.11 2.22
N ALA A 479 21.62 -10.71 2.86
CA ALA A 479 20.40 -11.13 2.20
C ALA A 479 19.60 -9.95 1.62
N LEU A 480 19.63 -8.80 2.28
CA LEU A 480 19.04 -7.56 1.75
C LEU A 480 19.77 -7.07 0.48
N LYS A 481 21.09 -7.26 0.38
CA LYS A 481 21.83 -6.89 -0.86
C LYS A 481 21.44 -7.73 -2.06
N ASP A 482 21.08 -9.00 -1.86
CA ASP A 482 20.62 -9.87 -2.94
C ASP A 482 19.26 -9.41 -3.51
N LEU A 483 18.50 -8.66 -2.72
CA LEU A 483 17.22 -8.06 -3.08
C LEU A 483 17.32 -6.56 -3.45
N GLU A 484 18.52 -6.07 -3.73
CA GLU A 484 18.75 -4.66 -4.10
C GLU A 484 17.84 -4.23 -5.25
N GLY A 485 17.19 -3.09 -5.12
CA GLY A 485 16.27 -2.52 -6.10
C GLY A 485 14.88 -3.16 -6.16
N VAL A 486 14.57 -4.14 -5.31
CA VAL A 486 13.23 -4.74 -5.22
C VAL A 486 12.32 -3.82 -4.41
N ALA A 487 11.16 -3.49 -4.97
CA ALA A 487 10.10 -2.74 -4.29
C ALA A 487 9.11 -3.70 -3.62
N PHE A 488 8.98 -3.62 -2.32
CA PHE A 488 8.10 -4.45 -1.51
C PHE A 488 6.84 -3.70 -1.09
N SER A 489 5.72 -4.41 -1.08
CA SER A 489 4.51 -3.99 -0.38
C SER A 489 4.57 -4.50 1.05
N LEU A 490 4.75 -3.62 2.04
CA LEU A 490 5.01 -4.00 3.42
C LEU A 490 3.97 -3.43 4.39
N THR A 491 3.75 -4.14 5.48
CA THR A 491 2.96 -3.64 6.61
C THR A 491 3.81 -2.71 7.48
N PRO A 492 3.20 -1.78 8.25
CA PRO A 492 3.93 -1.04 9.28
C PRO A 492 4.66 -1.97 10.26
N TRP A 493 4.06 -3.10 10.62
CA TRP A 493 4.67 -4.15 11.43
C TRP A 493 6.02 -4.64 10.90
N GLN A 494 6.18 -4.72 9.59
CA GLN A 494 7.44 -5.14 8.95
C GLN A 494 8.44 -3.99 8.80
N LEU A 495 7.93 -2.77 8.53
CA LEU A 495 8.77 -1.60 8.27
C LEU A 495 9.34 -0.95 9.53
N ASP A 496 8.53 -0.82 10.58
CA ASP A 496 8.87 -0.06 11.77
C ASP A 496 9.54 -0.96 12.82
N GLY A 497 10.67 -1.54 12.49
CA GLY A 497 11.42 -2.47 13.36
C GLY A 497 11.82 -1.90 14.72
N ARG A 498 11.71 -0.58 14.91
CA ARG A 498 11.97 0.14 16.18
C ARG A 498 10.70 0.69 16.82
N ASP A 499 9.52 0.24 16.39
CA ASP A 499 8.27 0.61 17.06
C ASP A 499 8.28 0.09 18.50
N PRO A 500 8.16 0.95 19.53
CA PRO A 500 8.26 0.53 20.95
C PRO A 500 7.20 -0.49 21.36
N GLU A 501 6.05 -0.49 20.70
CA GLU A 501 4.97 -1.43 20.97
C GLU A 501 5.29 -2.80 20.38
N ARG A 502 5.82 -2.83 19.16
CA ARG A 502 6.33 -4.06 18.56
C ARG A 502 7.45 -4.67 19.41
N GLU A 503 8.39 -3.86 19.88
CA GLU A 503 9.48 -4.33 20.76
C GLU A 503 8.93 -4.94 22.05
N ARG A 504 7.93 -4.32 22.69
CA ARG A 504 7.30 -4.87 23.90
C ARG A 504 6.54 -6.16 23.62
N LEU A 505 5.82 -6.22 22.49
CA LEU A 505 5.10 -7.42 22.11
C LEU A 505 6.07 -8.58 21.83
N ARG A 506 7.16 -8.34 21.15
CA ARG A 506 8.24 -9.31 20.90
C ARG A 506 8.89 -9.79 22.20
N ALA A 507 9.11 -8.88 23.14
CA ALA A 507 9.68 -9.25 24.44
C ALA A 507 8.73 -10.15 25.25
N ALA A 508 7.42 -9.97 25.12
CA ALA A 508 6.41 -10.81 25.76
C ALA A 508 6.15 -12.12 24.99
N PHE A 509 6.18 -12.07 23.68
CA PHE A 509 5.88 -13.18 22.77
C PHE A 509 6.96 -13.31 21.70
N PRO A 510 8.02 -14.11 21.94
CA PRO A 510 9.12 -14.26 20.97
C PRO A 510 8.68 -14.75 19.60
N ASP A 511 7.59 -15.54 19.52
CA ASP A 511 7.03 -16.04 18.25
C ASP A 511 6.36 -14.95 17.40
N ALA A 512 6.21 -13.73 17.93
CA ALA A 512 5.69 -12.59 17.19
C ALA A 512 6.62 -12.11 16.05
N ASP A 513 7.89 -12.52 16.04
CA ASP A 513 8.81 -12.36 14.90
C ASP A 513 8.79 -13.53 13.92
N GLY A 514 8.04 -14.57 14.23
CA GLY A 514 7.92 -15.75 13.40
C GLY A 514 6.81 -15.64 12.33
N PRO A 515 6.48 -16.77 11.69
CA PRO A 515 5.46 -16.83 10.63
C PRO A 515 4.07 -16.33 11.05
N LEU A 516 3.76 -16.34 12.34
CA LEU A 516 2.48 -15.86 12.88
C LEU A 516 2.51 -14.37 13.26
N GLY A 517 3.61 -13.67 13.05
CA GLY A 517 3.78 -12.27 13.48
C GLY A 517 2.70 -11.31 13.02
N LEU A 518 2.22 -11.48 11.79
CA LEU A 518 1.10 -10.68 11.27
C LEU A 518 -0.24 -10.97 11.97
N LEU A 519 -0.41 -12.14 12.58
CA LEU A 519 -1.62 -12.46 13.37
C LEU A 519 -1.59 -11.78 14.73
N TYR A 520 -0.42 -11.65 15.36
CA TYR A 520 -0.26 -10.80 16.54
C TYR A 520 -0.63 -9.35 16.21
N ALA A 521 -0.09 -8.80 15.12
CA ALA A 521 -0.42 -7.46 14.65
C ALA A 521 -1.92 -7.31 14.31
N LEU A 522 -2.54 -8.33 13.70
CA LEU A 522 -3.98 -8.37 13.43
C LEU A 522 -4.80 -8.30 14.72
N GLY A 523 -4.38 -9.04 15.76
CA GLY A 523 -5.01 -9.01 17.07
C GLY A 523 -4.96 -7.63 17.72
N VAL A 524 -3.79 -6.98 17.70
CA VAL A 524 -3.63 -5.59 18.18
C VAL A 524 -4.55 -4.64 17.42
N ASP A 525 -4.54 -4.69 16.10
CA ASP A 525 -5.36 -3.82 15.28
C ASP A 525 -6.86 -4.09 15.45
N ALA A 526 -7.27 -5.34 15.65
CA ALA A 526 -8.67 -5.70 15.88
C ALA A 526 -9.21 -5.09 17.19
N TRP A 527 -8.41 -5.12 18.27
CA TRP A 527 -8.76 -4.45 19.52
C TRP A 527 -8.88 -2.94 19.35
N ARG A 528 -7.89 -2.32 18.73
CA ARG A 528 -7.86 -0.88 18.46
C ARG A 528 -9.01 -0.46 17.56
N LEU A 529 -9.32 -1.25 16.54
CA LEU A 529 -10.38 -0.98 15.58
C LEU A 529 -11.77 -1.05 16.23
N ALA A 530 -11.98 -1.99 17.16
CA ALA A 530 -13.19 -2.06 17.97
C ALA A 530 -13.42 -0.76 18.76
N HIS A 531 -12.36 -0.20 19.33
CA HIS A 531 -12.40 1.09 20.02
C HIS A 531 -12.48 2.28 19.05
N TRP A 532 -11.78 2.20 17.90
CA TRP A 532 -11.83 3.25 16.88
C TRP A 532 -13.24 3.51 16.39
N GLN A 533 -14.01 2.46 16.12
CA GLN A 533 -15.40 2.57 15.68
C GLN A 533 -16.31 3.27 16.69
N ARG A 534 -15.98 3.23 17.97
CA ARG A 534 -16.73 3.91 19.03
C ARG A 534 -16.41 5.41 19.13
N HIS A 535 -15.19 5.80 18.79
CA HIS A 535 -14.65 7.14 19.05
C HIS A 535 -14.42 7.97 17.78
N ALA A 536 -14.31 7.33 16.61
CA ALA A 536 -14.03 7.97 15.35
C ALA A 536 -15.28 8.07 14.46
N PRO A 537 -15.42 9.15 13.68
CA PRO A 537 -16.48 9.25 12.69
C PRO A 537 -16.25 8.27 11.54
N PRO A 538 -17.33 7.76 10.90
CA PRO A 538 -17.20 6.94 9.71
C PRO A 538 -16.38 7.64 8.62
N GLY A 539 -15.50 6.89 7.97
CA GLY A 539 -14.63 7.40 6.91
C GLY A 539 -13.27 7.94 7.37
N LEU A 540 -13.04 8.12 8.67
CA LEU A 540 -11.72 8.47 9.17
C LEU A 540 -10.79 7.25 9.06
N PRO A 541 -9.64 7.36 8.34
CA PRO A 541 -8.71 6.25 8.25
C PRO A 541 -8.02 5.99 9.59
N PHE A 542 -7.69 4.74 9.82
CA PHE A 542 -7.01 4.24 11.01
C PHE A 542 -5.60 3.76 10.65
N LEU A 543 -4.59 4.18 11.40
CA LEU A 543 -3.23 3.68 11.25
C LEU A 543 -3.03 2.43 12.10
N GLY A 544 -3.08 1.25 11.47
CA GLY A 544 -2.83 -0.04 12.12
C GLY A 544 -1.40 -0.54 11.93
N LEU A 545 -1.06 -1.60 12.64
CA LEU A 545 0.20 -2.33 12.47
C LEU A 545 0.22 -3.18 11.19
N THR A 546 -0.96 -3.57 10.69
CA THR A 546 -1.10 -4.37 9.46
C THR A 546 -1.28 -3.53 8.21
N GLY A 547 -1.40 -2.22 8.33
CA GLY A 547 -1.59 -1.27 7.23
C GLY A 547 -2.37 -0.04 7.68
N GLN A 548 -2.55 0.91 6.79
CA GLN A 548 -3.53 1.95 6.96
C GLN A 548 -4.91 1.40 6.57
N LEU A 549 -5.87 1.48 7.46
CA LEU A 549 -7.19 0.92 7.31
C LEU A 549 -8.21 2.00 6.98
N ALA A 550 -9.02 1.77 5.96
CA ALA A 550 -10.14 2.62 5.61
C ALA A 550 -11.40 1.78 5.44
N GLN A 551 -12.53 2.29 5.91
CA GLN A 551 -13.81 1.60 5.76
C GLN A 551 -14.35 1.80 4.34
N ALA A 552 -14.57 0.72 3.61
CA ALA A 552 -15.21 0.72 2.31
C ALA A 552 -16.75 0.84 2.46
N LYS A 553 -17.44 1.16 1.36
CA LYS A 553 -18.91 1.31 1.35
C LYS A 553 -19.67 0.05 1.76
N ASP A 554 -19.09 -1.10 1.56
CA ASP A 554 -19.63 -2.42 1.95
C ASP A 554 -19.22 -2.85 3.37
N GLN A 555 -18.86 -1.89 4.21
CA GLN A 555 -18.47 -2.05 5.62
C GLN A 555 -17.18 -2.84 5.85
N ARG A 556 -16.42 -3.16 4.81
CA ARG A 556 -15.10 -3.78 4.94
C ARG A 556 -14.05 -2.76 5.37
N TRP A 557 -13.13 -3.19 6.21
CA TRP A 557 -11.90 -2.48 6.48
C TRP A 557 -10.83 -2.94 5.49
N VAL A 558 -10.51 -2.07 4.54
CA VAL A 558 -9.53 -2.31 3.49
C VAL A 558 -8.17 -1.77 3.93
N ARG A 559 -7.14 -2.57 3.76
CA ARG A 559 -5.76 -2.21 4.09
C ARG A 559 -5.08 -1.54 2.91
N THR A 560 -4.35 -0.48 3.16
CA THR A 560 -3.34 0.05 2.25
C THR A 560 -1.97 -0.21 2.87
N LEU A 561 -1.11 -0.91 2.12
CA LEU A 561 0.24 -1.23 2.52
C LEU A 561 1.20 -0.10 2.13
N ARG A 562 2.38 -0.10 2.73
CA ARG A 562 3.44 0.85 2.39
C ARG A 562 4.39 0.23 1.38
N LEU A 563 4.95 1.06 0.52
CA LEU A 563 6.03 0.65 -0.35
C LEU A 563 7.39 0.93 0.31
N ALA A 564 8.30 0.00 0.16
CA ALA A 564 9.70 0.21 0.48
C ALA A 564 10.58 -0.48 -0.57
N THR A 565 11.67 0.17 -0.93
CA THR A 565 12.67 -0.38 -1.84
C THR A 565 13.93 -0.71 -1.04
N ILE A 566 14.59 -1.79 -1.37
CA ILE A 566 15.90 -2.09 -0.79
C ILE A 566 16.93 -1.25 -1.53
N GLU A 567 17.60 -0.36 -0.80
CA GLU A 567 18.65 0.51 -1.30
C GLU A 567 19.86 0.43 -0.39
N ARG A 568 21.01 0.10 -0.96
CA ARG A 568 22.28 -0.06 -0.22
C ARG A 568 22.20 -1.07 0.93
N GLY A 569 21.42 -2.13 0.72
CA GLY A 569 21.20 -3.17 1.71
C GLY A 569 20.34 -2.74 2.91
N ALA A 570 19.51 -1.72 2.77
CA ALA A 570 18.55 -1.27 3.76
C ALA A 570 17.19 -0.99 3.14
N LEU A 571 16.12 -1.14 3.93
CA LEU A 571 14.76 -0.74 3.50
C LEU A 571 14.66 0.79 3.49
N SER A 572 14.33 1.34 2.34
CA SER A 572 14.04 2.76 2.12
C SER A 572 12.55 2.92 1.79
N PRO A 573 11.77 3.66 2.60
CA PRO A 573 10.38 3.91 2.27
C PRO A 573 10.22 4.59 0.91
N THR A 574 9.37 4.05 0.07
CA THR A 574 9.06 4.61 -1.25
C THR A 574 7.69 5.29 -1.19
N PRO A 575 7.54 6.53 -1.68
CA PRO A 575 6.24 7.19 -1.71
C PRO A 575 5.22 6.37 -2.51
N ALA A 576 4.09 6.05 -1.89
CA ALA A 576 2.97 5.42 -2.59
C ALA A 576 2.35 6.41 -3.58
N ARG A 577 1.95 5.92 -4.76
CA ARG A 577 1.27 6.71 -5.78
C ARG A 577 -0.23 6.52 -5.65
N PHE A 578 -0.99 7.60 -5.63
CA PHE A 578 -2.43 7.57 -5.35
C PHE A 578 -3.29 7.76 -6.61
N ALA A 579 -4.50 7.18 -6.61
CA ALA A 579 -5.51 7.48 -7.61
C ALA A 579 -6.01 8.92 -7.45
N VAL A 580 -6.25 9.60 -8.54
CA VAL A 580 -7.04 10.83 -8.49
C VAL A 580 -8.46 10.42 -8.09
N PRO A 581 -9.03 10.94 -7.00
CA PRO A 581 -10.43 10.68 -6.70
C PRO A 581 -11.27 11.16 -7.89
N ALA A 582 -12.21 10.33 -8.32
CA ALA A 582 -13.21 10.78 -9.29
C ALA A 582 -13.82 12.08 -8.74
N ALA A 583 -13.82 13.15 -9.54
CA ALA A 583 -14.39 14.42 -9.16
C ALA A 583 -15.80 14.13 -8.63
N SER A 584 -16.05 14.48 -7.37
CA SER A 584 -17.40 14.41 -6.81
C SER A 584 -18.26 15.27 -7.73
N THR A 585 -19.11 14.64 -8.50
CA THR A 585 -20.10 15.32 -9.31
C THR A 585 -20.99 16.06 -8.32
N VAL A 586 -20.70 17.34 -8.12
CA VAL A 586 -21.64 18.25 -7.49
C VAL A 586 -22.85 18.21 -8.41
N THR A 587 -23.84 17.41 -8.02
CA THR A 587 -25.16 17.41 -8.64
C THR A 587 -25.66 18.85 -8.57
N ARG A 588 -25.63 19.53 -9.72
CA ARG A 588 -26.35 20.81 -9.85
C ARG A 588 -27.81 20.48 -9.49
N PRO A 589 -28.40 21.21 -8.53
CA PRO A 589 -29.82 21.09 -8.31
C PRO A 589 -30.51 21.41 -9.65
N SER A 590 -31.36 20.49 -10.11
CA SER A 590 -32.22 20.73 -11.27
C SER A 590 -32.97 22.03 -11.08
N PRO A 591 -33.04 22.91 -12.08
CA PRO A 591 -33.92 24.07 -11.98
C PRO A 591 -35.36 23.55 -11.82
N ASN A 592 -35.99 23.99 -10.73
CA ASN A 592 -37.41 23.73 -10.49
C ASN A 592 -38.21 24.10 -11.76
N PRO A 593 -39.14 23.26 -12.23
CA PRO A 593 -40.11 23.71 -13.19
C PRO A 593 -41.01 24.75 -12.48
N THR A 594 -40.99 25.95 -12.98
CA THR A 594 -41.95 27.00 -12.63
C THR A 594 -43.36 26.57 -12.99
N PRO A 595 -44.38 26.95 -12.19
CA PRO A 595 -45.74 26.48 -12.28
C PRO A 595 -46.46 26.88 -13.57
#